data_cc62dcf530b2a22ce89d7d7a6c8264cb
#
_entry.id   cc62dcf530b2a22ce89d7d7a6c8264cb
#
_cell.length_a   1.000
_cell.length_b   1.000
_cell.length_c   1.000
_cell.angle_alpha   90.00
_cell.angle_beta   90.00
_cell.angle_gamma   90.00
#
_symmetry.space_group_name_H-M   'P 1'
#
loop_
_entity.id
_entity.type
_entity.pdbx_description
1 polymer ?
#
loop_
_entity_poly.entity_id
_entity_poly.type
_entity_poly.pdbx_seq_one_letter_code
_entity_poly.pdbx_strand_id
1 'polypeptide(L)'
;MKKKAFITGINGQDGSYLSEYLLEKDYKVYGIVRRNSIAEHQESRIDHLVSHGVETEYGDLLDVSSLEKMIRTIKPDEIYNIAAQSHVRISMEIPQFTVQTNALGVLNILEAYKNNCPSAHFYQASSSEMFGRSVDEDGYQRETTKMSPTSPYGCSK
;
A
#
# COMPACT_ATOMS: atom_id res chain seq x y z
N MET A 1 2.93 -24.20 -8.76
CA MET A 1 2.45 -23.58 -7.49
C MET A 1 1.74 -22.29 -7.83
N LYS A 2 0.66 -21.93 -7.12
CA LYS A 2 0.00 -20.63 -7.30
C LYS A 2 0.94 -19.51 -6.87
N LYS A 3 0.98 -18.41 -7.63
CA LYS A 3 1.69 -17.20 -7.22
C LYS A 3 1.06 -16.60 -5.97
N LYS A 4 1.86 -15.95 -5.15
CA LYS A 4 1.45 -15.30 -3.91
C LYS A 4 1.58 -13.79 -4.04
N ALA A 5 0.50 -13.08 -3.76
CA ALA A 5 0.49 -11.61 -3.67
C ALA A 5 0.32 -11.15 -2.22
N PHE A 6 1.10 -10.16 -1.82
CA PHE A 6 0.96 -9.49 -0.54
C PHE A 6 0.54 -8.04 -0.74
N ILE A 7 -0.56 -7.63 -0.11
CA ILE A 7 -1.19 -6.32 -0.32
C ILE A 7 -1.26 -5.57 1.01
N THR A 8 -0.65 -4.39 1.07
CA THR A 8 -0.93 -3.44 2.15
C THR A 8 -2.13 -2.57 1.77
N GLY A 9 -2.97 -2.21 2.74
CA GLY A 9 -4.21 -1.46 2.44
C GLY A 9 -5.27 -2.30 1.73
N ILE A 10 -5.25 -3.61 1.95
CA ILE A 10 -6.13 -4.59 1.30
C ILE A 10 -7.63 -4.30 1.50
N ASN A 11 -8.02 -3.73 2.64
CA ASN A 11 -9.40 -3.35 2.94
C ASN A 11 -9.81 -1.96 2.43
N GLY A 12 -8.92 -1.27 1.71
CA GLY A 12 -9.23 -0.07 0.95
C GLY A 12 -9.98 -0.39 -0.35
N GLN A 13 -10.41 0.62 -1.08
CA GLN A 13 -11.12 0.46 -2.35
C GLN A 13 -10.25 -0.30 -3.37
N ASP A 14 -9.06 0.21 -3.67
CA ASP A 14 -8.17 -0.38 -4.65
C ASP A 14 -7.66 -1.76 -4.21
N GLY A 15 -7.40 -1.92 -2.89
CA GLY A 15 -6.96 -3.19 -2.32
C GLY A 15 -8.01 -4.29 -2.45
N SER A 16 -9.29 -3.98 -2.24
CA SER A 16 -10.37 -4.95 -2.40
C SER A 16 -10.53 -5.38 -3.87
N TYR A 17 -10.59 -4.43 -4.81
CA TYR A 17 -10.68 -4.76 -6.24
C TYR A 17 -9.46 -5.52 -6.77
N LEU A 18 -8.25 -5.13 -6.32
CA LEU A 18 -7.04 -5.86 -6.69
C LEU A 18 -7.08 -7.31 -6.16
N SER A 19 -7.61 -7.50 -4.95
CA SER A 19 -7.75 -8.85 -4.37
C SER A 19 -8.71 -9.72 -5.18
N GLU A 20 -9.86 -9.19 -5.59
CA GLU A 20 -10.80 -9.87 -6.48
C GLU A 20 -10.10 -10.30 -7.78
N TYR A 21 -9.46 -9.35 -8.44
CA TYR A 21 -8.76 -9.60 -9.71
C TYR A 21 -7.66 -10.66 -9.58
N LEU A 22 -6.88 -10.62 -8.50
CA LEU A 22 -5.81 -11.60 -8.30
C LEU A 22 -6.35 -13.00 -7.96
N LEU A 23 -7.46 -13.09 -7.22
CA LEU A 23 -8.14 -14.38 -7.01
C LEU A 23 -8.62 -14.99 -8.33
N GLU A 24 -9.21 -14.19 -9.23
CA GLU A 24 -9.60 -14.63 -10.58
C GLU A 24 -8.40 -15.10 -11.42
N LYS A 25 -7.21 -14.58 -11.15
CA LYS A 25 -5.94 -15.01 -11.78
C LYS A 25 -5.26 -16.17 -11.07
N ASP A 26 -5.96 -16.85 -10.17
CA ASP A 26 -5.49 -18.02 -9.42
C ASP A 26 -4.30 -17.72 -8.49
N TYR A 27 -4.19 -16.49 -7.97
CA TYR A 27 -3.22 -16.15 -6.93
C TYR A 27 -3.71 -16.59 -5.54
N LYS A 28 -2.75 -16.80 -4.64
CA LYS A 28 -3.00 -16.73 -3.19
C LYS A 28 -2.81 -15.30 -2.74
N VAL A 29 -3.84 -14.70 -2.17
CA VAL A 29 -3.84 -13.30 -1.77
C VAL A 29 -3.73 -13.18 -0.26
N TYR A 30 -2.74 -12.41 0.17
CA TYR A 30 -2.45 -12.08 1.56
C TYR A 30 -2.48 -10.59 1.76
N GLY A 31 -2.89 -10.13 2.92
CA GLY A 31 -2.85 -8.70 3.21
C GLY A 31 -2.76 -8.35 4.67
N ILE A 32 -2.34 -7.10 4.93
CA ILE A 32 -2.42 -6.55 6.27
C ILE A 32 -3.63 -5.63 6.41
N VAL A 33 -4.28 -5.75 7.54
CA VAL A 33 -5.33 -4.84 8.00
C VAL A 33 -4.86 -4.12 9.25
N ARG A 34 -5.07 -2.81 9.29
CA ARG A 34 -4.79 -2.04 10.49
C ARG A 34 -5.96 -2.17 11.46
N ARG A 35 -5.66 -2.43 12.73
CA ARG A 35 -6.69 -2.35 13.75
C ARG A 35 -7.12 -0.89 13.93
N ASN A 36 -8.29 -0.57 13.43
CA ASN A 36 -8.94 0.70 13.70
C ASN A 36 -9.76 0.59 14.99
N SER A 37 -10.00 1.72 15.65
CA SER A 37 -10.94 1.83 16.79
C SER A 37 -12.39 1.67 16.37
N ILE A 38 -12.67 1.03 15.23
CA ILE A 38 -14.01 0.76 14.71
C ILE A 38 -14.56 -0.43 15.46
N ALA A 39 -15.82 -0.32 15.88
CA ALA A 39 -16.52 -1.39 16.56
C ALA A 39 -16.49 -2.70 15.75
N GLU A 40 -16.36 -3.83 16.45
CA GLU A 40 -16.13 -5.17 15.90
C GLU A 40 -17.20 -5.67 14.90
N HIS A 41 -18.20 -4.86 14.57
CA HIS A 41 -19.35 -5.21 13.74
C HIS A 41 -19.50 -4.38 12.45
N GLN A 42 -18.49 -3.59 12.05
CA GLN A 42 -18.55 -2.93 10.75
C GLN A 42 -18.02 -3.85 9.65
N GLU A 43 -18.86 -4.15 8.67
CA GLU A 43 -18.46 -4.89 7.46
C GLU A 43 -17.29 -4.22 6.77
N SER A 44 -16.26 -4.99 6.52
CA SER A 44 -15.09 -4.58 5.73
C SER A 44 -15.34 -4.90 4.25
N ARG A 45 -14.78 -4.07 3.35
CA ARG A 45 -14.85 -4.32 1.90
C ARG A 45 -14.31 -5.68 1.47
N ILE A 46 -13.55 -6.35 2.32
CA ILE A 46 -12.94 -7.64 2.01
C ILE A 46 -13.60 -8.82 2.70
N ASP A 47 -14.65 -8.63 3.49
CA ASP A 47 -15.26 -9.73 4.26
C ASP A 47 -15.78 -10.85 3.34
N HIS A 48 -16.38 -10.49 2.21
CA HIS A 48 -16.76 -11.45 1.19
C HIS A 48 -15.58 -12.17 0.54
N LEU A 49 -14.39 -11.54 0.47
CA LEU A 49 -13.19 -12.11 -0.13
C LEU A 49 -12.46 -13.08 0.81
N VAL A 50 -12.60 -12.89 2.12
CA VAL A 50 -12.05 -13.83 3.12
C VAL A 50 -12.68 -15.21 2.92
N SER A 51 -13.99 -15.29 2.65
CA SER A 51 -14.66 -16.55 2.33
C SER A 51 -14.20 -17.17 1.00
N HIS A 52 -13.60 -16.37 0.11
CA HIS A 52 -13.03 -16.81 -1.16
C HIS A 52 -11.50 -17.06 -1.10
N GLY A 53 -10.91 -17.04 0.09
CA GLY A 53 -9.52 -17.45 0.30
C GLY A 53 -8.50 -16.33 0.42
N VAL A 54 -8.92 -15.08 0.63
CA VAL A 54 -8.02 -13.99 1.05
C VAL A 54 -7.64 -14.22 2.52
N GLU A 55 -6.35 -14.22 2.80
CA GLU A 55 -5.81 -14.33 4.15
C GLU A 55 -5.35 -12.96 4.66
N THR A 56 -5.82 -12.55 5.83
CA THR A 56 -5.43 -11.26 6.42
C THR A 56 -4.86 -11.42 7.82
N GLU A 57 -3.86 -10.60 8.13
CA GLU A 57 -3.31 -10.45 9.49
C GLU A 57 -3.31 -8.97 9.89
N TYR A 58 -3.28 -8.72 11.19
CA TYR A 58 -3.07 -7.36 11.70
C TYR A 58 -1.63 -6.93 11.49
N GLY A 59 -1.46 -5.71 10.97
CA GLY A 59 -0.16 -5.08 10.79
C GLY A 59 -0.31 -3.59 10.45
N ASP A 60 0.79 -2.87 10.54
CA ASP A 60 0.86 -1.44 10.22
C ASP A 60 2.17 -1.15 9.47
N LEU A 61 2.16 -0.19 8.53
CA LEU A 61 3.38 0.26 7.85
C LEU A 61 4.42 0.83 8.82
N LEU A 62 4.00 1.30 9.98
CA LEU A 62 4.88 1.82 11.02
C LEU A 62 5.40 0.74 11.98
N ASP A 63 4.90 -0.50 11.87
CA ASP A 63 5.39 -1.63 12.65
C ASP A 63 6.24 -2.57 11.77
N VAL A 64 7.54 -2.30 11.75
CA VAL A 64 8.52 -3.07 10.98
C VAL A 64 8.47 -4.57 11.32
N SER A 65 8.24 -4.90 12.58
CA SER A 65 8.25 -6.29 13.05
C SER A 65 7.11 -7.11 12.45
N SER A 66 5.92 -6.51 12.29
CA SER A 66 4.79 -7.15 11.64
C SER A 66 5.05 -7.36 10.14
N LEU A 67 5.61 -6.34 9.46
CA LEU A 67 5.94 -6.42 8.03
C LEU A 67 6.98 -7.51 7.76
N GLU A 68 8.08 -7.53 8.52
CA GLU A 68 9.12 -8.55 8.37
C GLU A 68 8.59 -9.96 8.64
N LYS A 69 7.83 -10.14 9.71
CA LYS A 69 7.21 -11.43 10.03
C LYS A 69 6.37 -11.94 8.87
N MET A 70 5.50 -11.09 8.33
CA MET A 70 4.58 -11.49 7.27
C MET A 70 5.30 -11.79 5.97
N ILE A 71 6.16 -10.89 5.49
CA ILE A 71 6.90 -11.09 4.24
C ILE A 71 7.78 -12.34 4.31
N ARG A 72 8.44 -12.58 5.44
CA ARG A 72 9.26 -13.76 5.67
C ARG A 72 8.44 -15.06 5.68
N THR A 73 7.23 -15.02 6.25
CA THR A 73 6.35 -16.20 6.36
C THR A 73 5.67 -16.53 5.03
N ILE A 74 5.14 -15.51 4.37
CA ILE A 74 4.40 -15.65 3.12
C ILE A 74 5.36 -15.98 1.97
N LYS A 75 6.51 -15.30 1.91
CA LYS A 75 7.43 -15.29 0.77
C LYS A 75 6.66 -14.99 -0.52
N PRO A 76 6.14 -13.78 -0.67
CA PRO A 76 5.33 -13.39 -1.82
C PRO A 76 6.17 -13.36 -3.10
N ASP A 77 5.52 -13.62 -4.22
CA ASP A 77 6.07 -13.39 -5.56
C ASP A 77 5.88 -11.93 -5.98
N GLU A 78 4.85 -11.28 -5.44
CA GLU A 78 4.48 -9.90 -5.76
C GLU A 78 4.03 -9.17 -4.49
N ILE A 79 4.48 -7.93 -4.32
CA ILE A 79 4.09 -7.04 -3.22
C ILE A 79 3.44 -5.79 -3.79
N TYR A 80 2.24 -5.48 -3.32
CA TYR A 80 1.49 -4.28 -3.69
C TYR A 80 1.34 -3.37 -2.48
N ASN A 81 2.16 -2.32 -2.42
CA ASN A 81 2.05 -1.32 -1.35
C ASN A 81 1.13 -0.19 -1.76
N ILE A 82 -0.14 -0.30 -1.36
CA ILE A 82 -1.19 0.70 -1.62
C ILE A 82 -1.72 1.36 -0.34
N ALA A 83 -1.31 0.90 0.83
CA ALA A 83 -1.63 1.57 2.07
C ALA A 83 -1.02 2.97 2.14
N ALA A 84 -1.80 3.93 2.55
CA ALA A 84 -1.36 5.31 2.75
C ALA A 84 -2.34 6.08 3.65
N GLN A 85 -1.90 7.20 4.20
CA GLN A 85 -2.80 8.31 4.49
C GLN A 85 -3.07 9.00 3.15
N SER A 86 -4.22 8.73 2.52
CA SER A 86 -4.48 9.04 1.11
C SER A 86 -5.20 10.37 0.86
N HIS A 87 -5.57 11.11 1.90
CA HIS A 87 -6.35 12.32 1.76
C HIS A 87 -5.48 13.57 1.78
N VAL A 88 -5.34 14.27 0.63
CA VAL A 88 -4.47 15.45 0.46
C VAL A 88 -4.80 16.55 1.47
N ARG A 89 -6.08 16.93 1.62
CA ARG A 89 -6.46 17.98 2.57
C ARG A 89 -6.10 17.64 4.01
N ILE A 90 -6.38 16.40 4.45
CA ILE A 90 -6.05 15.95 5.81
C ILE A 90 -4.54 16.01 6.06
N SER A 91 -3.71 15.84 5.03
CA SER A 91 -2.26 15.95 5.17
C SER A 91 -1.81 17.33 5.65
N MET A 92 -2.58 18.38 5.37
CA MET A 92 -2.30 19.73 5.87
C MET A 92 -2.60 19.87 7.38
N GLU A 93 -3.55 19.09 7.89
CA GLU A 93 -3.96 19.14 9.30
C GLU A 93 -3.08 18.22 10.17
N ILE A 94 -2.64 17.07 9.62
CA ILE A 94 -1.80 16.09 10.33
C ILE A 94 -0.56 15.72 9.50
N PRO A 95 0.32 16.68 9.17
CA PRO A 95 1.44 16.48 8.27
C PRO A 95 2.45 15.44 8.77
N GLN A 96 2.74 15.44 10.06
CA GLN A 96 3.68 14.49 10.65
C GLN A 96 3.21 13.05 10.49
N PHE A 97 1.95 12.76 10.82
CA PHE A 97 1.38 11.42 10.64
C PHE A 97 1.40 11.01 9.17
N THR A 98 1.10 11.94 8.26
CA THR A 98 1.12 11.71 6.82
C THR A 98 2.51 11.30 6.35
N VAL A 99 3.55 12.05 6.72
CA VAL A 99 4.95 11.73 6.35
C VAL A 99 5.42 10.43 6.98
N GLN A 100 5.10 10.19 8.23
CA GLN A 100 5.44 8.92 8.89
C GLN A 100 4.81 7.73 8.15
N THR A 101 3.52 7.79 7.86
CA THR A 101 2.81 6.68 7.20
C THR A 101 3.27 6.50 5.75
N ASN A 102 3.36 7.58 4.97
CA ASN A 102 3.57 7.50 3.53
C ASN A 102 5.04 7.39 3.14
N ALA A 103 5.97 8.05 3.85
CA ALA A 103 7.39 8.00 3.53
C ALA A 103 8.12 6.95 4.39
N LEU A 104 8.06 7.09 5.73
CA LEU A 104 8.73 6.13 6.60
C LEU A 104 8.11 4.73 6.51
N GLY A 105 6.78 4.64 6.38
CA GLY A 105 6.10 3.36 6.16
C GLY A 105 6.54 2.66 4.87
N VAL A 106 6.79 3.41 3.79
CA VAL A 106 7.35 2.85 2.55
C VAL A 106 8.78 2.36 2.77
N LEU A 107 9.61 3.11 3.49
CA LEU A 107 10.96 2.67 3.84
C LEU A 107 10.92 1.35 4.62
N ASN A 108 10.03 1.24 5.60
CA ASN A 108 9.89 0.04 6.44
C ASN A 108 9.55 -1.21 5.60
N ILE A 109 8.58 -1.11 4.68
CA ILE A 109 8.22 -2.25 3.84
C ILE A 109 9.30 -2.58 2.81
N LEU A 110 10.02 -1.59 2.30
CA LEU A 110 11.15 -1.81 1.38
C LEU A 110 12.32 -2.53 2.08
N GLU A 111 12.64 -2.20 3.33
CA GLU A 111 13.64 -2.91 4.10
C GLU A 111 13.19 -4.35 4.40
N ALA A 112 11.92 -4.55 4.79
CA ALA A 112 11.37 -5.88 4.99
C ALA A 112 11.39 -6.71 3.70
N TYR A 113 11.03 -6.13 2.57
CA TYR A 113 11.12 -6.74 1.24
C TYR A 113 12.55 -7.14 0.89
N LYS A 114 13.49 -6.20 0.98
CA LYS A 114 14.91 -6.41 0.66
C LYS A 114 15.52 -7.56 1.49
N ASN A 115 15.17 -7.60 2.77
CA ASN A 115 15.75 -8.59 3.70
C ASN A 115 15.15 -10.00 3.56
N ASN A 116 13.89 -10.13 3.12
CA ASN A 116 13.16 -11.40 3.20
C ASN A 116 12.74 -11.99 1.84
N CYS A 117 12.54 -11.18 0.80
CA CYS A 117 12.12 -11.65 -0.53
C CYS A 117 12.55 -10.73 -1.67
N PRO A 118 13.86 -10.44 -1.84
CA PRO A 118 14.35 -9.46 -2.84
C PRO A 118 14.07 -9.85 -4.30
N SER A 119 13.65 -11.08 -4.56
CA SER A 119 13.26 -11.56 -5.89
C SER A 119 11.80 -11.29 -6.24
N ALA A 120 10.97 -10.86 -5.29
CA ALA A 120 9.59 -10.51 -5.54
C ALA A 120 9.48 -9.23 -6.38
N HIS A 121 8.41 -9.11 -7.17
CA HIS A 121 8.08 -7.84 -7.81
C HIS A 121 7.42 -6.90 -6.80
N PHE A 122 7.90 -5.67 -6.72
CA PHE A 122 7.38 -4.67 -5.80
C PHE A 122 6.68 -3.55 -6.56
N TYR A 123 5.42 -3.29 -6.23
CA TYR A 123 4.65 -2.16 -6.72
C TYR A 123 4.40 -1.15 -5.60
N GLN A 124 4.74 0.11 -5.86
CA GLN A 124 4.42 1.25 -4.99
C GLN A 124 3.35 2.11 -5.62
N ALA A 125 2.21 2.22 -4.96
CA ALA A 125 1.21 3.21 -5.34
C ALA A 125 1.73 4.61 -4.97
N SER A 126 2.04 5.38 -5.99
CA SER A 126 2.50 6.75 -5.88
C SER A 126 1.35 7.73 -6.11
N SER A 127 1.61 8.92 -6.63
CA SER A 127 0.57 9.92 -6.88
C SER A 127 1.04 10.98 -7.88
N SER A 128 0.12 11.48 -8.71
CA SER A 128 0.34 12.69 -9.52
C SER A 128 0.58 13.95 -8.67
N GLU A 129 0.16 13.97 -7.41
CA GLU A 129 0.45 15.05 -6.47
C GLU A 129 1.95 15.31 -6.24
N MET A 130 2.82 14.33 -6.60
CA MET A 130 4.27 14.52 -6.58
C MET A 130 4.73 15.57 -7.58
N PHE A 131 4.03 15.72 -8.69
CA PHE A 131 4.33 16.74 -9.70
C PHE A 131 3.80 18.13 -9.32
N GLY A 132 2.81 18.21 -8.41
CA GLY A 132 2.15 19.47 -8.06
C GLY A 132 1.54 20.11 -9.30
N ARG A 133 2.04 21.31 -9.66
CA ARG A 133 1.61 22.03 -10.88
C ARG A 133 2.57 21.90 -12.06
N SER A 134 3.63 21.10 -11.91
CA SER A 134 4.60 20.92 -12.99
C SER A 134 4.01 20.09 -14.12
N VAL A 135 4.16 20.59 -15.33
CA VAL A 135 3.84 19.92 -16.59
C VAL A 135 4.96 20.21 -17.58
N ASP A 136 5.12 19.36 -18.59
CA ASP A 136 6.01 19.61 -19.71
C ASP A 136 5.42 20.69 -20.63
N GLU A 137 6.17 21.15 -21.63
CA GLU A 137 5.76 22.23 -22.55
C GLU A 137 4.44 21.93 -23.29
N ASP A 138 4.14 20.65 -23.51
CA ASP A 138 2.91 20.18 -24.14
C ASP A 138 1.74 19.94 -23.16
N GLY A 139 1.92 20.28 -21.87
CA GLY A 139 0.88 20.18 -20.84
C GLY A 139 0.71 18.81 -20.20
N TYR A 140 1.55 17.82 -20.53
CA TYR A 140 1.49 16.48 -19.95
C TYR A 140 2.53 16.29 -18.84
N GLN A 141 2.31 15.29 -18.00
CA GLN A 141 3.24 14.80 -16.98
C GLN A 141 3.81 13.45 -17.43
N ARG A 142 5.11 13.30 -17.32
CA ARG A 142 5.88 12.08 -17.68
C ARG A 142 6.90 11.75 -16.60
N GLU A 143 7.60 10.65 -16.76
CA GLU A 143 8.66 10.22 -15.85
C GLU A 143 9.81 11.24 -15.77
N THR A 144 9.99 12.05 -16.81
CA THR A 144 11.01 13.11 -16.88
C THR A 144 10.54 14.46 -16.36
N THR A 145 9.22 14.62 -16.12
CA THR A 145 8.67 15.88 -15.62
C THR A 145 9.18 16.16 -14.20
N LYS A 146 9.59 17.40 -13.95
CA LYS A 146 10.10 17.80 -12.64
C LYS A 146 9.05 17.64 -11.54
N MET A 147 9.38 16.92 -10.48
CA MET A 147 8.55 16.83 -9.28
C MET A 147 8.60 18.16 -8.51
N SER A 148 7.44 18.68 -8.14
CA SER A 148 7.27 19.92 -7.39
C SER A 148 6.05 19.86 -6.48
N PRO A 149 6.04 18.94 -5.49
CA PRO A 149 4.88 18.73 -4.63
C PRO A 149 4.56 19.96 -3.80
N THR A 150 3.28 20.21 -3.58
CA THR A 150 2.76 21.38 -2.86
C THR A 150 2.01 21.04 -1.58
N SER A 151 1.99 19.78 -1.20
CA SER A 151 1.32 19.30 0.01
C SER A 151 2.21 18.30 0.77
N PRO A 152 2.03 18.14 2.10
CA PRO A 152 2.70 17.08 2.86
C PRO A 152 2.43 15.69 2.27
N TYR A 153 1.23 15.46 1.72
CA TYR A 153 0.90 14.24 1.00
C TYR A 153 1.80 14.06 -0.23
N GLY A 154 1.83 15.05 -1.13
CA GLY A 154 2.67 14.98 -2.34
C GLY A 154 4.17 14.83 -2.02
N CYS A 155 4.67 15.49 -0.95
CA CYS A 155 6.05 15.36 -0.51
C CYS A 155 6.38 13.97 0.07
N SER A 156 5.37 13.24 0.56
CA SER A 156 5.54 11.96 1.23
C SER A 156 5.30 10.75 0.34
N LYS A 157 4.86 10.98 -0.90
CA LYS A 157 4.54 9.95 -1.90
C LYS A 157 5.66 9.76 -2.90
#